data_2f50c8ae2a94c07d2f3c4874f47e7f65
#
_entry.id   2f50c8ae2a94c07d2f3c4874f47e7f65
#
_cell.length_a   1.000
_cell.length_b   1.000
_cell.length_c   1.000
_cell.angle_alpha   90.00
_cell.angle_beta   90.00
_cell.angle_gamma   90.00
#
_symmetry.space_group_name_H-M   'P 1'
#
loop_
_entity.id
_entity.type
_entity.pdbx_description
1 polymer ?
#
loop_
_entity_poly.entity_id
_entity_poly.type
_entity_poly.pdbx_seq_one_letter_code
_entity_poly.pdbx_strand_id
1 'polypeptide(L)'
;MIEFMGSLPSESEMEEEIGRTKFERVKKLVESRFQNSWFSSRDVKFAYEDEYGESIPLSTISTYLQRMHKNGFLQRSGSQNQHVYRLSEVIKKF
;
A
#
# COMPACT_ATOMS: atom_id res chain seq x y z
N MET A 1 -22.49 -31.05 9.83
CA MET A 1 -22.40 -30.43 9.58
C MET A 1 -21.98 -29.65 9.04
N ILE A 2 -21.72 -29.58 8.77
CA ILE A 2 -21.38 -28.92 8.38
C ILE A 2 -21.27 -27.98 7.98
N GLU A 3 -21.44 -27.86 7.98
CA GLU A 3 -21.54 -27.03 7.71
C GLU A 3 -21.00 -26.16 7.43
N PHE A 4 -20.78 -26.13 7.60
CA PHE A 4 -20.37 -25.25 7.34
C PHE A 4 -19.67 -25.07 6.69
N MET A 5 -19.55 -25.70 6.59
CA MET A 5 -18.97 -25.72 5.82
C MET A 5 -18.83 -24.96 4.94
N GLY A 6 -19.51 -24.81 4.39
CA GLY A 6 -19.49 -23.68 3.56
C GLY A 6 -18.75 -22.52 4.08
N SER A 7 -17.96 -22.77 4.99
CA SER A 7 -17.18 -21.72 5.61
C SER A 7 -16.03 -21.21 4.73
N LEU A 8 -15.87 -21.78 3.53
CA LEU A 8 -14.85 -21.26 2.61
C LEU A 8 -15.27 -19.87 2.13
N PRO A 9 -14.38 -18.90 2.17
CA PRO A 9 -14.70 -17.56 1.69
C PRO A 9 -14.92 -17.54 0.18
N SER A 10 -15.72 -16.59 -0.28
CA SER A 10 -15.90 -16.39 -1.69
C SER A 10 -14.64 -15.83 -2.33
N GLU A 11 -14.56 -15.88 -3.66
CA GLU A 11 -13.41 -15.29 -4.33
C GLU A 11 -13.20 -13.84 -4.00
N SER A 12 -14.31 -13.08 -3.91
CA SER A 12 -14.17 -11.66 -3.60
C SER A 12 -13.66 -11.43 -2.19
N GLU A 13 -14.05 -12.28 -1.24
CA GLU A 13 -13.54 -12.18 0.11
C GLU A 13 -12.05 -12.49 0.17
N MET A 14 -11.62 -13.50 -0.57
CA MET A 14 -10.22 -13.85 -0.63
C MET A 14 -9.40 -12.73 -1.27
N GLU A 15 -9.94 -12.12 -2.32
CA GLU A 15 -9.27 -11.01 -2.97
C GLU A 15 -9.14 -9.82 -2.04
N GLU A 16 -10.16 -9.54 -1.25
CA GLU A 16 -10.10 -8.46 -0.29
C GLU A 16 -9.03 -8.70 0.76
N GLU A 17 -8.93 -9.92 1.27
CA GLU A 17 -7.91 -10.23 2.26
C GLU A 17 -6.52 -10.13 1.70
N ILE A 18 -6.31 -10.62 0.49
CA ILE A 18 -5.01 -10.53 -0.17
C ILE A 18 -4.65 -9.07 -0.39
N GLY A 19 -5.61 -8.27 -0.85
CA GLY A 19 -5.39 -6.86 -1.08
C GLY A 19 -5.08 -6.11 0.21
N ARG A 20 -5.76 -6.47 1.30
CA ARG A 20 -5.50 -5.85 2.59
C ARG A 20 -4.10 -6.17 3.08
N THR A 21 -3.68 -7.41 2.94
CA THR A 21 -2.35 -7.81 3.35
C THR A 21 -1.27 -7.07 2.58
N LYS A 22 -1.45 -6.96 1.27
CA LYS A 22 -0.50 -6.23 0.44
C LYS A 22 -0.51 -4.75 0.79
N PHE A 23 -1.67 -4.20 1.03
CA PHE A 23 -1.80 -2.80 1.42
C PHE A 23 -1.01 -2.53 2.70
N GLU A 24 -1.14 -3.39 3.69
CA GLU A 24 -0.44 -3.22 4.95
C GLU A 24 1.05 -3.38 4.79
N ARG A 25 1.49 -4.28 3.92
CA ARG A 25 2.91 -4.43 3.62
C ARG A 25 3.48 -3.17 3.01
N VAL A 26 2.75 -2.59 2.06
CA VAL A 26 3.16 -1.34 1.43
C VAL A 26 3.22 -0.23 2.47
N LYS A 27 2.22 -0.17 3.33
CA LYS A 27 2.18 0.85 4.38
C LYS A 27 3.38 0.73 5.30
N LYS A 28 3.72 -0.48 5.71
CA LYS A 28 4.89 -0.70 6.57
C LYS A 28 6.19 -0.32 5.88
N LEU A 29 6.30 -0.62 4.59
CA LEU A 29 7.49 -0.24 3.84
C LEU A 29 7.66 1.26 3.82
N VAL A 30 6.57 1.97 3.56
CA VAL A 30 6.61 3.42 3.53
C VAL A 30 7.04 3.97 4.89
N GLU A 31 6.50 3.41 5.95
CA GLU A 31 6.85 3.85 7.30
C GLU A 31 8.29 3.56 7.67
N SER A 32 8.83 2.45 7.20
CA SER A 32 10.17 2.03 7.62
C SER A 32 11.28 2.52 6.70
N ARG A 33 11.02 2.58 5.40
CA ARG A 33 12.07 2.92 4.43
C ARG A 33 12.03 4.35 3.93
N PHE A 34 10.88 4.98 4.00
CA PHE A 34 10.69 6.30 3.39
C PHE A 34 10.20 7.35 4.38
N GLN A 35 10.65 7.26 5.62
CA GLN A 35 10.14 8.12 6.69
C GLN A 35 10.31 9.60 6.41
N ASN A 36 11.43 9.99 5.87
CA ASN A 36 11.77 11.40 5.73
C ASN A 36 12.11 11.80 4.31
N SER A 37 11.65 11.04 3.34
CA SER A 37 11.99 11.33 1.96
C SER A 37 10.77 11.22 1.07
N TRP A 38 10.82 11.92 -0.04
CA TRP A 38 9.83 11.78 -1.09
C TRP A 38 10.12 10.49 -1.86
N PHE A 39 9.07 9.81 -2.28
CA PHE A 39 9.21 8.57 -3.01
C PHE A 39 8.12 8.48 -4.07
N SER A 40 8.39 7.71 -5.12
CA SER A 40 7.43 7.46 -6.18
C SER A 40 6.84 6.06 -6.03
N SER A 41 5.83 5.77 -6.86
CA SER A 41 5.27 4.43 -6.92
C SER A 41 6.32 3.39 -7.26
N ARG A 42 7.24 3.74 -8.16
CA ARG A 42 8.31 2.82 -8.56
C ARG A 42 9.25 2.50 -7.41
N ASP A 43 9.56 3.51 -6.62
CA ASP A 43 10.42 3.29 -5.45
C ASP A 43 9.79 2.29 -4.51
N VAL A 44 8.49 2.42 -4.27
CA VAL A 44 7.79 1.50 -3.39
C VAL A 44 7.72 0.11 -4.01
N LYS A 45 7.50 0.04 -5.31
CA LYS A 45 7.47 -1.26 -5.99
C LYS A 45 8.79 -2.00 -5.83
N PHE A 46 9.91 -1.32 -6.06
CA PHE A 46 11.21 -1.94 -5.89
C PHE A 46 11.45 -2.37 -4.44
N ALA A 47 11.08 -1.53 -3.50
CA ALA A 47 11.24 -1.86 -2.08
C ALA A 47 10.40 -3.08 -1.70
N TYR A 48 9.18 -3.15 -2.22
CA TYR A 48 8.29 -4.27 -1.94
C TYR A 48 8.88 -5.57 -2.48
N GLU A 49 9.33 -5.55 -3.73
CA GLU A 49 9.87 -6.75 -4.35
C GLU A 49 11.17 -7.18 -3.69
N ASP A 50 11.97 -6.22 -3.25
CA ASP A 50 13.20 -6.52 -2.53
C ASP A 50 12.92 -7.12 -1.16
N GLU A 51 11.96 -6.56 -0.46
CA GLU A 51 11.67 -6.98 0.92
C GLU A 51 10.94 -8.32 0.98
N TYR A 52 9.97 -8.52 0.12
CA TYR A 52 9.08 -9.67 0.20
C TYR A 52 9.34 -10.73 -0.85
N GLY A 53 10.20 -10.43 -1.81
CA GLY A 53 10.55 -11.40 -2.84
C GLY A 53 9.42 -11.77 -3.77
N GLU A 54 8.39 -10.93 -3.88
CA GLU A 54 7.29 -11.19 -4.80
C GLU A 54 6.97 -9.97 -5.63
N SER A 55 6.48 -10.23 -6.83
CA SER A 55 6.16 -9.18 -7.78
C SER A 55 4.86 -8.51 -7.43
N ILE A 56 4.77 -7.20 -7.68
CA ILE A 56 3.53 -6.46 -7.47
C ILE A 56 3.37 -5.46 -8.61
N PRO A 57 2.18 -5.35 -9.21
CA PRO A 57 1.97 -4.40 -10.30
C PRO A 57 2.11 -2.96 -9.83
N LEU A 58 2.68 -2.13 -10.70
CA LEU A 58 2.82 -0.71 -10.38
C LEU A 58 1.47 -0.04 -10.16
N SER A 59 0.45 -0.43 -10.93
CA SER A 59 -0.88 0.12 -10.77
C SER A 59 -1.46 -0.16 -9.39
N THR A 60 -1.17 -1.33 -8.84
CA THR A 60 -1.62 -1.67 -7.50
C THR A 60 -0.97 -0.77 -6.47
N ILE A 61 0.33 -0.57 -6.60
CA ILE A 61 1.06 0.34 -5.70
C ILE A 61 0.48 1.75 -5.80
N SER A 62 0.27 2.23 -7.01
CA SER A 62 -0.29 3.57 -7.21
C SER A 62 -1.64 3.73 -6.54
N THR A 63 -2.50 2.74 -6.66
CA THR A 63 -3.80 2.76 -6.03
C THR A 63 -3.67 2.84 -4.51
N TYR A 64 -2.77 2.05 -3.94
CA TYR A 64 -2.56 2.05 -2.50
C TYR A 64 -2.04 3.40 -2.01
N LEU A 65 -1.10 3.98 -2.73
CA LEU A 65 -0.56 5.29 -2.34
C LEU A 65 -1.62 6.37 -2.43
N GLN A 66 -2.49 6.31 -3.44
CA GLN A 66 -3.59 7.26 -3.54
C GLN A 66 -4.55 7.14 -2.36
N ARG A 67 -4.84 5.92 -1.94
CA ARG A 67 -5.70 5.70 -0.78
C ARG A 67 -5.09 6.27 0.47
N MET A 68 -3.81 6.06 0.66
CA MET A 68 -3.10 6.61 1.81
C MET A 68 -3.11 8.14 1.78
N HIS A 69 -2.96 8.71 0.59
CA HIS A 69 -3.02 10.15 0.45
C HIS A 69 -4.41 10.69 0.81
N LYS A 70 -5.46 10.03 0.33
CA LYS A 70 -6.83 10.44 0.63
C LYS A 70 -7.14 10.37 2.12
N ASN A 71 -6.52 9.43 2.81
CA ASN A 71 -6.73 9.27 4.24
C ASN A 71 -5.87 10.22 5.08
N GLY A 72 -5.08 11.07 4.43
CA GLY A 72 -4.22 12.00 5.15
C GLY A 72 -2.92 11.39 5.63
N PHE A 73 -2.65 10.13 5.30
CA PHE A 73 -1.43 9.45 5.72
C PHE A 73 -0.21 9.91 4.93
N LEU A 74 -0.41 10.28 3.68
CA LEU A 74 0.67 10.74 2.81
C LEU A 74 0.36 12.11 2.25
N GLN A 75 1.41 12.88 2.04
CA GLN A 75 1.37 14.10 1.25
C GLN A 75 1.77 13.75 -0.18
N ARG A 76 1.25 14.51 -1.14
CA ARG A 76 1.54 14.28 -2.55
C ARG A 76 2.04 15.55 -3.20
N SER A 77 3.00 15.41 -4.09
CA SER A 77 3.53 16.51 -4.86
C SER A 77 3.87 16.04 -6.26
N GLY A 78 4.26 16.96 -7.13
CA GLY A 78 4.66 16.63 -8.48
C GLY A 78 3.56 16.90 -9.49
N SER A 79 3.88 16.61 -10.76
CA SER A 79 2.96 16.84 -11.86
C SER A 79 2.01 15.65 -12.02
N GLN A 80 1.05 15.80 -12.94
CA GLN A 80 0.11 14.73 -13.23
C GLN A 80 0.78 13.44 -13.66
N ASN A 81 1.94 13.54 -14.29
CA ASN A 81 2.63 12.38 -14.83
C ASN A 81 3.63 11.77 -13.85
N GLN A 82 4.03 12.53 -12.85
CA GLN A 82 5.02 12.07 -11.88
C GLN A 82 4.66 12.56 -10.51
N HIS A 83 3.87 11.76 -9.82
CA HIS A 83 3.54 12.05 -8.44
C HIS A 83 4.60 11.45 -7.51
N VAL A 84 4.96 12.21 -6.49
CA VAL A 84 5.78 11.72 -5.41
C VAL A 84 5.03 11.90 -4.11
N TYR A 85 5.35 11.08 -3.14
CA TYR A 85 4.65 11.02 -1.87
C TYR A 85 5.64 11.07 -0.72
N ARG A 86 5.17 11.49 0.42
CA ARG A 86 5.93 11.37 1.66
C ARG A 86 4.95 11.27 2.82
N LEU A 87 5.43 10.74 3.93
CA LEU A 87 4.59 10.64 5.11
C LEU A 87 4.16 12.00 5.60
N SER A 88 2.90 12.11 5.94
CA SER A 88 2.34 13.34 6.45
C SER A 88 2.77 13.56 7.89
N GLU A 89 3.25 14.77 8.20
CA GLU A 89 3.70 15.06 9.55
C GLU A 89 2.55 15.23 10.52
N VAL A 90 1.36 15.49 9.99
CA VAL A 90 0.18 15.69 10.84
C VAL A 90 -0.11 14.45 11.67
N ILE A 91 0.16 13.27 11.10
CA ILE A 91 -0.12 12.01 11.77
C ILE A 91 0.71 11.82 13.04
N LYS A 92 1.86 12.46 13.09
CA LYS A 92 2.79 12.26 14.18
C LYS A 92 2.43 13.01 15.46
N LYS A 93 1.39 13.80 15.40
CA LYS A 93 1.03 14.62 16.55
C LYS A 93 0.20 13.88 17.58
N PHE A 94 -0.06 12.65 17.34
CA PHE A 94 -0.78 11.81 18.29
C PHE A 94 0.12 10.72 18.85
#